data_d8396a760818bd7317b457693dcb656f
#
_entry.id   d8396a760818bd7317b457693dcb656f
#
_cell.length_a   1.000
_cell.length_b   1.000
_cell.length_c   1.000
_cell.angle_alpha   90.00
_cell.angle_beta   90.00
_cell.angle_gamma   90.00
#
_symmetry.space_group_name_H-M   'P 1'
#
loop_
_entity.id
_entity.type
_entity.pdbx_description
1 polymer ?
#
loop_
_entity_poly.entity_id
_entity_poly.type
_entity_poly.pdbx_seq_one_letter_code
_entity_poly.pdbx_strand_id
1 'polypeptide(L)'
;MTNGKNSFLQVVKLPNVRGKVRYISDPKRQENLYATFTNVESKYWFYLSKENQEDFRKSGTEGKCIEARELIIMLPSSLIQYDPNMLLKYFSAKFVEKYDVAVASALHHNKAKTNLHIHLIFSERQAFDIPERKSASRNLFY
;
A
#
# COMPACT_ATOMS: atom_id res chain seq x y z
N MET A 1 22.34 -13.15 -9.22
CA MET A 1 21.90 -12.84 -8.70
C MET A 1 21.66 -13.02 -7.94
N THR A 2 21.32 -13.21 -7.68
CA THR A 2 20.89 -13.37 -7.03
C THR A 2 20.33 -13.39 -6.62
N ASN A 3 20.54 -13.03 -6.74
CA ASN A 3 19.76 -13.30 -6.12
C ASN A 3 18.46 -13.23 -6.33
N GLY A 4 17.95 -13.69 -7.02
CA GLY A 4 16.61 -13.87 -7.26
C GLY A 4 15.82 -14.32 -6.07
N LYS A 5 16.48 -14.81 -5.13
CA LYS A 5 15.85 -15.11 -3.86
C LYS A 5 15.50 -13.86 -3.09
N ASN A 6 16.06 -12.72 -3.49
CA ASN A 6 15.63 -11.46 -2.98
C ASN A 6 14.30 -11.15 -3.66
N SER A 7 13.24 -11.22 -2.90
CA SER A 7 11.92 -11.00 -3.44
C SER A 7 11.78 -9.61 -4.02
N PHE A 8 11.39 -9.51 -5.26
CA PHE A 8 11.07 -8.24 -5.89
C PHE A 8 9.68 -7.77 -5.50
N LEU A 9 8.92 -8.65 -4.92
CA LEU A 9 7.54 -8.39 -4.56
C LEU A 9 7.22 -9.11 -3.26
N GLN A 10 6.71 -8.37 -2.30
CA GLN A 10 6.36 -8.91 -1.00
C GLN A 10 5.01 -8.36 -0.58
N VAL A 11 4.15 -9.22 -0.03
CA VAL A 11 2.84 -8.79 0.47
C VAL A 11 2.82 -8.94 1.98
N VAL A 12 2.40 -7.88 2.67
CA VAL A 12 2.35 -7.82 4.12
C VAL A 12 0.93 -7.53 4.57
N LYS A 13 0.48 -8.21 5.62
CA LYS A 13 -0.83 -7.97 6.23
C LYS A 13 -0.73 -6.80 7.20
N LEU A 14 -1.68 -5.88 7.15
CA LEU A 14 -1.66 -4.70 8.00
C LEU A 14 -2.83 -4.71 8.98
N PRO A 15 -2.55 -4.87 10.29
CA PRO A 15 -3.59 -4.75 11.31
C PRO A 15 -3.92 -3.31 11.65
N ASN A 16 -3.08 -2.35 11.25
CA ASN A 16 -3.28 -0.92 11.52
C ASN A 16 -2.98 -0.11 10.25
N VAL A 17 -3.98 -0.01 9.38
CA VAL A 17 -3.80 0.65 8.09
C VAL A 17 -3.53 2.15 8.25
N ARG A 18 -4.24 2.83 9.15
CA ARG A 18 -4.08 4.27 9.34
C ARG A 18 -2.68 4.64 9.76
N GLY A 19 -2.15 3.91 10.74
CA GLY A 19 -0.79 4.14 11.22
C GLY A 19 0.24 3.92 10.13
N LYS A 20 0.07 2.87 9.34
CA LYS A 20 1.03 2.56 8.28
C LYS A 20 0.98 3.56 7.13
N VAL A 21 -0.21 3.98 6.72
CA VAL A 21 -0.35 5.01 5.67
C VAL A 21 0.36 6.29 6.11
N ARG A 22 0.15 6.70 7.36
CA ARG A 22 0.80 7.89 7.90
C ARG A 22 2.31 7.71 7.93
N TYR A 23 2.76 6.54 8.37
CA TYR A 23 4.19 6.26 8.53
C TYR A 23 4.95 6.34 7.20
N ILE A 24 4.45 5.68 6.14
CA ILE A 24 5.16 5.65 4.86
C ILE A 24 5.14 6.99 4.14
N SER A 25 4.21 7.87 4.51
CA SER A 25 4.02 9.16 3.83
C SER A 25 4.63 10.34 4.59
N ASP A 26 5.19 10.12 5.77
CA ASP A 26 5.68 11.19 6.61
C ASP A 26 7.16 11.50 6.33
N PRO A 27 7.46 12.66 5.75
CA PRO A 27 8.85 13.02 5.44
C PRO A 27 9.72 13.18 6.69
N LYS A 28 9.13 13.41 7.84
CA LYS A 28 9.88 13.51 9.10
C LYS A 28 10.37 12.16 9.58
N ARG A 29 9.65 11.09 9.25
CA ARG A 29 10.00 9.73 9.65
C ARG A 29 10.73 8.98 8.55
N GLN A 30 10.55 9.43 7.30
CA GLN A 30 11.12 8.78 6.13
C GLN A 30 12.07 9.74 5.43
N GLU A 31 13.32 9.80 5.90
CA GLU A 31 14.31 10.71 5.34
C GLU A 31 14.52 10.54 3.84
N ASN A 32 14.30 9.33 3.36
CA ASN A 32 14.51 9.00 1.96
C ASN A 32 13.19 8.84 1.20
N LEU A 33 12.18 9.58 1.63
CA LEU A 33 10.90 9.61 0.95
C LEU A 33 11.01 10.52 -0.28
N TYR A 34 10.77 9.94 -1.44
CA TYR A 34 10.91 10.65 -2.71
C TYR A 34 9.57 11.09 -3.31
N ALA A 35 8.52 10.33 -3.08
CA ALA A 35 7.22 10.63 -3.66
C ALA A 35 6.12 9.91 -2.88
N THR A 36 4.91 10.46 -2.94
CA THR A 36 3.71 9.83 -2.40
C THR A 36 2.59 9.87 -3.42
N PHE A 37 1.68 8.91 -3.32
CA PHE A 37 0.52 8.82 -4.20
C PHE A 37 -0.66 8.25 -3.43
N THR A 38 -1.86 8.76 -3.71
CA THR A 38 -3.09 8.16 -3.21
C THR A 38 -4.23 8.50 -4.17
N ASN A 39 -5.20 7.60 -4.28
CA ASN A 39 -6.40 7.82 -5.07
C ASN A 39 -7.64 8.08 -4.20
N VAL A 40 -7.44 8.22 -2.88
CA VAL A 40 -8.54 8.49 -1.95
C VAL A 40 -8.11 9.54 -0.94
N GLU A 41 -9.07 10.15 -0.26
CA GLU A 41 -8.78 11.07 0.83
C GLU A 41 -8.31 10.32 2.07
N SER A 42 -7.58 11.01 2.94
CA SER A 42 -7.03 10.38 4.15
C SER A 42 -8.11 9.81 5.07
N LYS A 43 -9.29 10.44 5.11
CA LYS A 43 -10.40 9.94 5.92
C LYS A 43 -10.89 8.55 5.48
N TYR A 44 -10.64 8.17 4.23
CA TYR A 44 -11.01 6.85 3.74
C TYR A 44 -10.41 5.75 4.62
N TRP A 45 -9.15 5.91 4.99
CA TRP A 45 -8.45 4.88 5.78
C TRP A 45 -9.05 4.73 7.18
N PHE A 46 -9.56 5.83 7.74
CA PHE A 46 -10.28 5.78 9.00
C PHE A 46 -11.54 4.93 8.88
N TYR A 47 -12.35 5.19 7.85
CA TYR A 47 -13.58 4.44 7.64
C TYR A 47 -13.31 2.99 7.29
N LEU A 48 -12.27 2.73 6.50
CA LEU A 48 -11.87 1.38 6.16
C LEU A 48 -11.51 0.59 7.42
N SER A 49 -10.70 1.18 8.28
CA SER A 49 -10.32 0.57 9.54
C SER A 49 -11.56 0.23 10.38
N LYS A 50 -12.43 1.21 10.54
CA LYS A 50 -13.65 1.06 11.34
C LYS A 50 -14.55 -0.06 10.82
N GLU A 51 -14.78 -0.08 9.51
CA GLU A 51 -15.64 -1.10 8.90
C GLU A 51 -15.04 -2.50 9.04
N ASN A 52 -13.75 -2.63 8.79
CA ASN A 52 -13.07 -3.93 8.93
C ASN A 52 -13.12 -4.44 10.35
N GLN A 53 -12.86 -3.57 11.33
CA GLN A 53 -12.89 -3.97 12.75
C GLN A 53 -14.29 -4.38 13.17
N GLU A 54 -15.29 -3.67 12.71
CA GLU A 54 -16.68 -3.98 13.03
C GLU A 54 -17.11 -5.32 12.42
N ASP A 55 -16.79 -5.54 11.15
CA ASP A 55 -17.11 -6.79 10.49
C ASP A 55 -16.38 -7.97 11.13
N PHE A 56 -15.12 -7.76 11.50
CA PHE A 56 -14.32 -8.78 12.16
C PHE A 56 -14.94 -9.18 13.50
N ARG A 57 -15.35 -8.18 14.29
CA ARG A 57 -15.98 -8.44 15.59
C ARG A 57 -17.27 -9.23 15.42
N LYS A 58 -18.09 -8.87 14.43
CA LYS A 58 -19.36 -9.56 14.16
C LYS A 58 -19.16 -10.98 13.68
N SER A 59 -18.06 -11.26 13.02
CA SER A 59 -17.76 -12.60 12.49
C SER A 59 -17.43 -13.60 13.59
N GLY A 60 -17.03 -13.11 14.77
CA GLY A 60 -16.60 -13.99 15.87
C GLY A 60 -15.28 -14.68 15.63
N THR A 61 -14.54 -14.28 14.60
CA THR A 61 -13.24 -14.86 14.29
C THR A 61 -12.22 -14.43 15.34
N GLU A 62 -11.39 -15.36 15.78
CA GLU A 62 -10.31 -15.07 16.72
C GLU A 62 -9.10 -14.48 15.98
N GLY A 63 -8.24 -13.81 16.75
CA GLY A 63 -7.02 -13.23 16.23
C GLY A 63 -7.15 -11.75 15.93
N LYS A 64 -6.27 -11.25 15.08
CA LYS A 64 -6.25 -9.84 14.71
C LYS A 64 -6.98 -9.60 13.40
N CYS A 65 -7.72 -8.50 13.36
CA CYS A 65 -8.33 -8.03 12.14
C CYS A 65 -7.23 -7.50 11.20
N ILE A 66 -7.26 -7.93 9.96
CA ILE A 66 -6.37 -7.38 8.93
C ILE A 66 -7.16 -6.30 8.18
N GLU A 67 -6.74 -5.06 8.34
CA GLU A 67 -7.47 -3.91 7.80
C GLU A 67 -7.13 -3.63 6.34
N ALA A 68 -5.92 -3.97 5.93
CA ALA A 68 -5.46 -3.76 4.58
C ALA A 68 -4.20 -4.60 4.34
N ARG A 69 -3.63 -4.49 3.15
CA ARG A 69 -2.38 -5.17 2.82
C ARG A 69 -1.41 -4.17 2.24
N GLU A 70 -0.14 -4.49 2.35
CA GLU A 70 0.92 -3.67 1.77
C GLU A 70 1.72 -4.52 0.79
N LEU A 71 1.91 -3.96 -0.39
CA LEU A 71 2.77 -4.53 -1.41
C LEU A 71 4.08 -3.77 -1.37
N ILE A 72 5.18 -4.49 -1.22
CA ILE A 72 6.52 -3.89 -1.24
C ILE A 72 7.16 -4.31 -2.56
N ILE A 73 7.48 -3.32 -3.40
CA ILE A 73 8.00 -3.56 -4.74
C ILE A 73 9.44 -3.06 -4.78
N MET A 74 10.38 -3.98 -4.96
CA MET A 74 11.79 -3.64 -5.14
C MET A 74 12.02 -3.28 -6.60
N LEU A 75 12.67 -2.14 -6.84
CA LEU A 75 12.93 -1.65 -8.18
C LEU A 75 14.42 -1.67 -8.50
N PRO A 76 14.77 -1.86 -9.78
CA PRO A 76 16.17 -1.69 -10.17
C PRO A 76 16.65 -0.27 -9.87
N SER A 77 17.87 -0.15 -9.38
CA SER A 77 18.44 1.15 -9.01
C SER A 77 18.54 2.11 -10.20
N SER A 78 18.62 1.57 -11.41
CA SER A 78 18.66 2.38 -12.62
C SER A 78 17.43 3.27 -12.80
N LEU A 79 16.30 2.88 -12.19
CA LEU A 79 15.07 3.66 -12.32
C LEU A 79 15.11 4.98 -11.55
N ILE A 80 16.14 5.22 -10.74
CA ILE A 80 16.28 6.47 -10.02
C ILE A 80 16.49 7.68 -10.96
N GLN A 81 16.87 7.41 -12.20
CA GLN A 81 17.03 8.47 -13.20
C GLN A 81 15.71 9.10 -13.63
N TYR A 82 14.61 8.44 -13.36
CA TYR A 82 13.29 8.97 -13.71
C TYR A 82 12.74 9.86 -12.60
N ASP A 83 11.82 10.76 -12.97
CA ASP A 83 11.15 11.58 -11.98
C ASP A 83 10.41 10.70 -10.97
N PRO A 84 10.66 10.88 -9.66
CA PRO A 84 10.05 10.02 -8.64
C PRO A 84 8.54 10.02 -8.64
N ASN A 85 7.91 11.17 -8.83
CA ASN A 85 6.46 11.27 -8.84
C ASN A 85 5.86 10.53 -10.03
N MET A 86 6.48 10.66 -11.20
CA MET A 86 6.02 9.95 -12.39
C MET A 86 6.21 8.45 -12.25
N LEU A 87 7.34 8.05 -11.70
CA LEU A 87 7.65 6.63 -11.49
C LEU A 87 6.63 5.99 -10.55
N LEU A 88 6.40 6.62 -9.40
CA LEU A 88 5.45 6.10 -8.42
C LEU A 88 4.03 6.07 -8.98
N LYS A 89 3.63 7.15 -9.68
CA LYS A 89 2.31 7.22 -10.27
C LYS A 89 2.10 6.12 -11.30
N TYR A 90 3.12 5.82 -12.09
CA TYR A 90 3.03 4.77 -13.09
C TYR A 90 2.66 3.42 -12.47
N PHE A 91 3.42 2.99 -11.46
CA PHE A 91 3.15 1.72 -10.79
C PHE A 91 1.83 1.72 -10.04
N SER A 92 1.54 2.80 -9.32
CA SER A 92 0.32 2.90 -8.52
C SER A 92 -0.92 2.93 -9.38
N ALA A 93 -0.89 3.69 -10.47
CA ALA A 93 -2.03 3.79 -11.38
C ALA A 93 -2.31 2.46 -12.09
N LYS A 94 -1.26 1.72 -12.44
CA LYS A 94 -1.42 0.39 -13.04
C LYS A 94 -2.12 -0.56 -12.07
N PHE A 95 -1.78 -0.49 -10.80
CA PHE A 95 -2.42 -1.30 -9.78
C PHE A 95 -3.91 -0.94 -9.64
N VAL A 96 -4.20 0.35 -9.56
CA VAL A 96 -5.58 0.84 -9.45
C VAL A 96 -6.39 0.45 -10.69
N GLU A 97 -5.81 0.59 -11.86
CA GLU A 97 -6.48 0.24 -13.11
C GLU A 97 -6.90 -1.22 -13.13
N LYS A 98 -6.03 -2.08 -12.62
CA LYS A 98 -6.29 -3.53 -12.63
C LYS A 98 -7.28 -3.97 -11.55
N TYR A 99 -7.18 -3.42 -10.36
CA TYR A 99 -7.91 -3.93 -9.20
C TYR A 99 -9.02 -3.02 -8.69
N ASP A 100 -9.04 -1.77 -9.10
CA ASP A 100 -10.06 -0.78 -8.72
C ASP A 100 -10.25 -0.69 -7.21
N VAL A 101 -9.17 -0.49 -6.49
CA VAL A 101 -9.17 -0.40 -5.04
C VAL A 101 -8.52 0.90 -4.58
N ALA A 102 -8.74 1.25 -3.30
CA ALA A 102 -8.07 2.38 -2.70
C ALA A 102 -6.60 2.06 -2.47
N VAL A 103 -5.74 3.02 -2.78
CA VAL A 103 -4.30 2.87 -2.69
C VAL A 103 -3.67 4.09 -2.04
N ALA A 104 -2.69 3.86 -1.18
CA ALA A 104 -1.76 4.88 -0.70
C ALA A 104 -0.36 4.30 -0.86
N SER A 105 0.50 5.01 -1.58
CA SER A 105 1.84 4.49 -1.85
C SER A 105 2.91 5.55 -1.65
N ALA A 106 4.14 5.09 -1.50
CA ALA A 106 5.30 5.95 -1.31
C ALA A 106 6.52 5.31 -1.95
N LEU A 107 7.38 6.14 -2.52
CA LEU A 107 8.64 5.70 -3.10
C LEU A 107 9.75 6.07 -2.14
N HIS A 108 10.52 5.09 -1.71
CA HIS A 108 11.62 5.25 -0.78
C HIS A 108 12.94 4.80 -1.39
N HIS A 109 14.01 5.36 -0.86
CA HIS A 109 15.35 4.97 -1.24
C HIS A 109 16.25 5.02 0.01
N ASN A 110 17.20 4.10 0.14
CA ASN A 110 18.13 4.18 1.26
C ASN A 110 19.21 5.24 1.00
N LYS A 111 19.97 5.59 2.03
CA LYS A 111 21.02 6.61 1.92
C LYS A 111 22.08 6.25 0.88
N ALA A 112 22.40 4.98 0.77
CA ALA A 112 23.40 4.50 -0.20
C ALA A 112 22.86 4.47 -1.63
N LYS A 113 21.57 4.73 -1.81
CA LYS A 113 20.90 4.71 -3.12
C LYS A 113 21.03 3.37 -3.83
N THR A 114 20.98 2.31 -3.03
CA THR A 114 21.06 0.93 -3.54
C THR A 114 19.78 0.15 -3.34
N ASN A 115 18.77 0.76 -2.74
CA ASN A 115 17.53 0.08 -2.39
C ASN A 115 16.33 0.96 -2.69
N LEU A 116 16.00 1.05 -3.97
CA LEU A 116 14.81 1.79 -4.44
C LEU A 116 13.59 0.89 -4.32
N HIS A 117 12.56 1.32 -3.60
CA HIS A 117 11.39 0.48 -3.42
C HIS A 117 10.12 1.29 -3.21
N ILE A 118 9.00 0.66 -3.54
CA ILE A 118 7.68 1.23 -3.36
C ILE A 118 6.97 0.48 -2.24
N HIS A 119 6.36 1.25 -1.32
CA HIS A 119 5.37 0.72 -0.39
C HIS A 119 4.01 1.09 -0.95
N LEU A 120 3.20 0.11 -1.26
CA LEU A 120 1.87 0.33 -1.81
C LEU A 120 0.84 -0.34 -0.92
N ILE A 121 0.11 0.48 -0.15
CA ILE A 121 -0.94 -0.01 0.74
C ILE A 121 -2.24 -0.02 -0.06
N PHE A 122 -2.96 -1.12 0.00
CA PHE A 122 -4.20 -1.24 -0.74
C PHE A 122 -5.29 -1.89 0.11
N SER A 123 -6.51 -1.51 -0.18
CA SER A 123 -7.69 -2.07 0.43
C SER A 123 -8.20 -3.22 -0.42
N GLU A 124 -8.78 -4.25 0.22
CA GLU A 124 -9.49 -5.28 -0.51
C GLU A 124 -10.92 -4.86 -0.84
N ARG A 125 -11.30 -3.64 -0.44
CA ARG A 125 -12.62 -3.06 -0.70
C ARG A 125 -12.54 -2.03 -1.82
N GLN A 126 -13.67 -1.75 -2.45
CA GLN A 126 -13.71 -0.78 -3.53
C GLN A 126 -13.40 0.63 -3.03
N ALA A 127 -12.90 1.46 -3.92
CA ALA A 127 -12.43 2.81 -3.58
C ALA A 127 -13.58 3.82 -3.62
N PHE A 128 -14.51 3.69 -2.67
CA PHE A 128 -15.61 4.65 -2.48
C PHE A 128 -15.27 5.57 -1.31
N ASP A 129 -16.03 6.66 -1.16
CA ASP A 129 -15.84 7.58 -0.05
C ASP A 129 -15.94 6.88 1.30
N ILE A 130 -16.88 5.94 1.40
CA ILE A 130 -17.03 5.07 2.57
C ILE A 130 -16.87 3.64 2.07
N PRO A 131 -15.93 2.87 2.63
CA PRO A 131 -15.72 1.50 2.16
C PRO A 131 -16.96 0.64 2.35
N GLU A 132 -17.31 -0.10 1.33
CA GLU A 132 -18.39 -1.04 1.40
C GLU A 132 -17.96 -2.31 2.11
N ARG A 133 -18.92 -3.00 2.73
CA ARG A 133 -18.64 -4.27 3.40
C ARG A 133 -18.16 -5.33 2.42
N LYS A 134 -18.68 -5.26 1.23
CA LYS A 134 -18.33 -6.22 0.19
C LYS A 134 -16.91 -5.96 -0.28
N SER A 135 -16.07 -6.98 -0.20
CA SER A 135 -14.72 -6.90 -0.73
C SER A 135 -14.79 -6.92 -2.26
N ALA A 136 -14.23 -5.90 -2.88
CA ALA A 136 -14.27 -5.77 -4.32
C ALA A 136 -13.27 -6.66 -5.03
N SER A 137 -12.20 -6.99 -4.35
CA SER A 137 -11.02 -7.52 -5.03
C SER A 137 -10.46 -8.79 -4.40
N ARG A 138 -11.19 -9.36 -3.47
CA ARG A 138 -10.65 -10.52 -2.74
C ARG A 138 -10.18 -11.63 -3.67
N ASN A 139 -10.99 -11.95 -4.66
CA ASN A 139 -10.67 -13.02 -5.60
C ASN A 139 -9.57 -12.65 -6.58
N LEU A 140 -9.22 -11.37 -6.66
CA LEU A 140 -8.17 -10.92 -7.57
C LEU A 140 -6.77 -11.16 -7.01
N PHE A 141 -6.67 -11.44 -5.71
CA PHE A 141 -5.38 -11.64 -5.05
C PHE A 141 -5.11 -13.11 -4.71
N TYR A 142 -5.99 -14.02 -5.11
CA TYR A 142 -5.87 -15.45 -4.82
C TYR A 142 -5.89 -16.33 -6.09
#